data_55e74320c384c8b1d0e1cf7b46a7a31d
#
_entry.id   55e74320c384c8b1d0e1cf7b46a7a31d
#
_cell.length_a   1.000
_cell.length_b   1.000
_cell.length_c   1.000
_cell.angle_alpha   90.00
_cell.angle_beta   90.00
_cell.angle_gamma   90.00
#
_symmetry.space_group_name_H-M   'P 1'
#
loop_
_entity.id
_entity.type
_entity.pdbx_description
1 polymer ?
#
loop_
_entity_poly.entity_id
_entity_poly.type
_entity_poly.pdbx_seq_one_letter_code
_entity_poly.pdbx_strand_id
1 'polypeptide(L)'
;MLETLYVPAFAYEFEEYLHGVNNTLCAGQCNLLVLSHIKNAERMLRLDRYGREKGCFHLVVSTLPLPDHDACILQLTGSGMGFTQIFETSLFFQVLSALGSEFKGFDVDKPKFADFYSRMETKL
;
A
#
# COMPACT_ATOMS: atom_id res chain seq x y z
N MET A 1 -7.15 5.11 -2.95
CA MET A 1 -7.46 3.68 -3.21
C MET A 1 -8.91 3.33 -2.89
N LEU A 2 -9.47 3.75 -1.77
CA LEU A 2 -10.89 3.50 -1.46
C LEU A 2 -11.84 4.08 -2.51
N GLU A 3 -11.59 5.32 -2.91
CA GLU A 3 -12.44 6.08 -3.85
C GLU A 3 -12.23 5.69 -5.32
N THR A 4 -11.05 5.20 -5.68
CA THR A 4 -10.70 4.92 -7.08
C THR A 4 -10.75 3.43 -7.42
N LEU A 5 -10.24 2.58 -6.54
CA LEU A 5 -10.19 1.12 -6.75
C LEU A 5 -11.40 0.40 -6.16
N TYR A 6 -12.19 1.08 -5.33
CA TYR A 6 -13.34 0.53 -4.61
C TYR A 6 -13.00 -0.74 -3.80
N VAL A 7 -11.79 -0.78 -3.25
CA VAL A 7 -11.34 -1.86 -2.37
C VAL A 7 -11.09 -1.31 -0.97
N PRO A 8 -11.44 -2.05 0.08
CA PRO A 8 -11.05 -1.69 1.44
C PRO A 8 -9.53 -1.59 1.53
N ALA A 9 -9.04 -0.48 2.06
CA ALA A 9 -7.62 -0.26 2.29
C ALA A 9 -7.44 0.43 3.63
N PHE A 10 -6.51 -0.10 4.42
CA PHE A 10 -6.17 0.41 5.75
C PHE A 10 -4.67 0.68 5.77
N ALA A 11 -4.26 1.68 6.51
CA ALA A 11 -2.86 1.99 6.73
C ALA A 11 -2.55 1.91 8.22
N TYR A 12 -1.42 1.30 8.54
CA TYR A 12 -0.95 1.12 9.90
C TYR A 12 0.52 1.48 9.99
N GLU A 13 0.91 2.01 11.12
CA GLU A 13 2.31 2.13 11.46
C GLU A 13 2.91 0.73 11.70
N PHE A 14 4.21 0.56 11.45
CA PHE A 14 4.83 -0.76 11.45
C PHE A 14 4.75 -1.48 12.81
N GLU A 15 5.00 -0.78 13.92
CA GLU A 15 4.89 -1.38 15.25
C GLU A 15 3.43 -1.69 15.62
N GLU A 16 2.49 -0.81 15.28
CA GLU A 16 1.06 -1.04 15.46
C GLU A 16 0.62 -2.31 14.72
N TYR A 17 1.08 -2.48 13.49
CA TYR A 17 0.80 -3.68 12.71
C TYR A 17 1.31 -4.94 13.43
N LEU A 18 2.52 -4.91 13.96
CA LEU A 18 3.14 -6.06 14.63
C LEU A 18 2.46 -6.42 15.97
N HIS A 19 1.80 -5.47 16.63
CA HIS A 19 1.19 -5.68 17.94
C HIS A 19 -0.28 -6.11 17.92
N GLY A 20 -0.92 -6.16 16.77
CA GLY A 20 -2.34 -6.55 16.74
C GLY A 20 -2.85 -6.92 15.35
N VAL A 21 -2.61 -6.05 14.38
CA VAL A 21 -3.15 -6.20 13.02
C VAL A 21 -2.63 -7.46 12.32
N ASN A 22 -1.42 -7.90 12.63
CA ASN A 22 -0.83 -9.14 12.13
C ASN A 22 -1.71 -10.38 12.37
N ASN A 23 -2.58 -10.37 13.38
CA ASN A 23 -3.54 -11.45 13.61
C ASN A 23 -4.63 -11.55 12.54
N THR A 24 -4.77 -10.52 11.69
CA THR A 24 -5.71 -10.54 10.56
C THR A 24 -5.12 -11.13 9.29
N LEU A 25 -3.84 -11.54 9.31
CA LEU A 25 -3.19 -12.14 8.13
C LEU A 25 -3.95 -13.37 7.66
N CYS A 26 -4.32 -13.38 6.39
CA CYS A 26 -5.00 -14.50 5.76
C CYS A 26 -4.57 -14.66 4.30
N ALA A 27 -4.71 -15.88 3.78
CA ALA A 27 -4.38 -16.17 2.40
C ALA A 27 -5.19 -15.29 1.43
N GLY A 28 -4.51 -14.78 0.40
CA GLY A 28 -5.10 -13.87 -0.60
C GLY A 28 -5.11 -12.40 -0.19
N GLN A 29 -4.74 -12.06 1.04
CA GLN A 29 -4.55 -10.66 1.44
C GLN A 29 -3.37 -10.04 0.72
N CYS A 30 -3.53 -8.79 0.28
CA CYS A 30 -2.46 -7.99 -0.31
C CYS A 30 -1.97 -6.94 0.69
N ASN A 31 -0.68 -6.95 0.99
CA ASN A 31 -0.04 -5.97 1.87
C ASN A 31 1.05 -5.21 1.13
N LEU A 32 0.99 -3.89 1.19
CA LEU A 32 2.02 -2.99 0.69
C LEU A 32 2.89 -2.55 1.88
N LEU A 33 4.12 -3.04 1.93
CA LEU A 33 5.06 -2.78 3.01
C LEU A 33 5.96 -1.60 2.62
N VAL A 34 5.71 -0.43 3.17
CA VAL A 34 6.46 0.79 2.85
C VAL A 34 7.68 0.92 3.76
N LEU A 35 8.86 0.75 3.19
CA LEU A 35 10.13 0.91 3.90
C LEU A 35 10.71 2.31 3.72
N SER A 36 10.58 3.13 4.74
CA SER A 36 11.09 4.50 4.78
C SER A 36 12.33 4.67 5.66
N HIS A 37 12.69 3.66 6.47
CA HIS A 37 13.82 3.75 7.38
C HIS A 37 14.61 2.45 7.45
N ILE A 38 15.93 2.52 7.22
CA ILE A 38 16.81 1.35 7.12
C ILE A 38 16.83 0.47 8.37
N LYS A 39 16.64 1.04 9.57
CA LYS A 39 16.59 0.27 10.83
C LYS A 39 15.47 -0.76 10.86
N ASN A 40 14.42 -0.58 10.06
CA ASN A 40 13.28 -1.49 10.01
C ASN A 40 13.41 -2.52 8.87
N ALA A 41 14.43 -2.42 8.01
CA ALA A 41 14.56 -3.23 6.80
C ALA A 41 14.53 -4.74 7.11
N GLU A 42 15.38 -5.19 8.03
CA GLU A 42 15.46 -6.60 8.36
C GLU A 42 14.14 -7.17 8.93
N ARG A 43 13.50 -6.42 9.83
CA ARG A 43 12.21 -6.84 10.43
C ARG A 43 11.09 -6.86 9.38
N MET A 44 11.08 -5.89 8.47
CA MET A 44 10.10 -5.82 7.39
C MET A 44 10.28 -6.98 6.39
N LEU A 45 11.52 -7.33 6.05
CA LEU A 45 11.79 -8.50 5.20
C LEU A 45 11.42 -9.83 5.90
N ARG A 46 11.56 -9.91 7.23
CA ARG A 46 11.05 -11.06 8.00
C ARG A 46 9.52 -11.12 7.96
N LEU A 47 8.84 -9.98 8.10
CA LEU A 47 7.38 -9.89 7.98
C LEU A 47 6.91 -10.28 6.58
N ASP A 48 7.60 -9.81 5.53
CA ASP A 48 7.35 -10.20 4.15
C ASP A 48 7.39 -11.72 3.98
N ARG A 49 8.47 -12.35 4.43
CA ARG A 49 8.64 -13.81 4.34
C ARG A 49 7.53 -14.54 5.08
N TYR A 50 7.26 -14.14 6.33
CA TYR A 50 6.21 -14.73 7.13
C TYR A 50 4.83 -14.64 6.48
N GLY A 51 4.48 -13.47 5.94
CA GLY A 51 3.18 -13.28 5.28
C GLY A 51 3.05 -14.11 4.00
N ARG A 52 4.12 -14.22 3.20
CA ARG A 52 4.11 -15.10 2.03
C ARG A 52 3.93 -16.58 2.40
N GLU A 53 4.52 -17.05 3.50
CA GLU A 53 4.30 -18.40 4.04
C GLU A 53 2.84 -18.62 4.46
N LYS A 54 2.11 -17.55 4.82
CA LYS A 54 0.67 -17.59 5.13
C LYS A 54 -0.23 -17.41 3.88
N GLY A 55 0.36 -17.31 2.70
CA GLY A 55 -0.38 -17.15 1.45
C GLY A 55 -0.81 -15.73 1.15
N CYS A 56 -0.23 -14.74 1.83
CA CYS A 56 -0.44 -13.32 1.50
C CYS A 56 0.40 -12.92 0.29
N PHE A 57 -0.10 -11.98 -0.50
CA PHE A 57 0.71 -11.25 -1.46
C PHE A 57 1.32 -10.03 -0.78
N HIS A 58 2.64 -9.93 -0.82
CA HIS A 58 3.36 -8.78 -0.29
C HIS A 58 4.13 -8.08 -1.40
N LEU A 59 4.13 -6.74 -1.36
CA LEU A 59 5.01 -5.89 -2.15
C LEU A 59 5.70 -4.92 -1.21
N VAL A 60 7.02 -4.98 -1.17
CA VAL A 60 7.83 -4.01 -0.43
C VAL A 60 8.09 -2.81 -1.33
N VAL A 61 7.68 -1.64 -0.89
CA VAL A 61 7.94 -0.36 -1.58
C VAL A 61 9.02 0.36 -0.81
N SER A 62 10.16 0.59 -1.43
CA SER A 62 11.32 1.17 -0.76
C SER A 62 11.94 2.31 -1.54
N THR A 63 12.27 3.40 -0.85
CA THR A 63 13.14 4.48 -1.34
C THR A 63 14.61 4.25 -0.98
N LEU A 64 14.87 3.21 -0.18
CA LEU A 64 16.21 2.86 0.29
C LEU A 64 16.73 1.64 -0.46
N PRO A 65 18.01 1.58 -0.78
CA PRO A 65 18.60 0.38 -1.35
C PRO A 65 18.52 -0.76 -0.33
N LEU A 66 18.03 -1.90 -0.78
CA LEU A 66 17.92 -3.10 0.04
C LEU A 66 18.96 -4.12 -0.39
N PRO A 67 19.50 -4.91 0.56
CA PRO A 67 20.39 -6.02 0.23
C PRO A 67 19.63 -7.06 -0.62
N ASP A 68 20.37 -7.91 -1.27
CA ASP A 68 19.83 -9.02 -2.04
C ASP A 68 18.93 -9.91 -1.17
N HIS A 69 17.72 -10.17 -1.64
CA HIS A 69 16.69 -10.95 -0.95
C HIS A 69 15.64 -11.46 -1.93
N ASP A 70 14.79 -12.36 -1.45
CA ASP A 70 13.75 -13.03 -2.21
C ASP A 70 12.36 -12.32 -2.20
N ALA A 71 12.24 -11.15 -1.58
CA ALA A 71 11.01 -10.37 -1.54
C ALA A 71 10.70 -9.71 -2.90
N CYS A 72 9.41 -9.53 -3.18
CA CYS A 72 8.98 -8.70 -4.30
C CYS A 72 9.15 -7.23 -3.90
N ILE A 73 10.09 -6.53 -4.52
CA ILE A 73 10.38 -5.13 -4.20
C ILE A 73 10.15 -4.22 -5.38
N LEU A 74 9.46 -3.12 -5.10
CA LEU A 74 9.47 -1.94 -5.93
C LEU A 74 10.42 -0.91 -5.35
N GLN A 75 11.58 -0.77 -5.99
CA GLN A 75 12.55 0.25 -5.63
C GLN A 75 12.15 1.58 -6.26
N LEU A 76 11.82 2.57 -5.43
CA LEU A 76 11.61 3.94 -5.87
C LEU A 76 12.97 4.64 -5.99
N THR A 77 13.19 5.29 -7.13
CA THR A 77 14.42 6.05 -7.38
C THR A 77 14.24 7.48 -6.87
N GLY A 78 14.50 7.68 -5.59
CA GLY A 78 14.36 8.98 -4.96
C GLY A 78 15.67 9.73 -4.77
N SER A 79 15.58 10.97 -4.35
CA SER A 79 16.73 11.81 -4.00
C SER A 79 17.46 11.34 -2.74
N GLY A 80 16.92 10.38 -1.99
CA GLY A 80 17.44 9.90 -0.72
C GLY A 80 17.28 10.89 0.45
N MET A 81 16.63 12.02 0.23
CA MET A 81 16.36 13.01 1.28
C MET A 81 15.08 12.64 2.03
N GLY A 82 15.13 12.55 3.37
CA GLY A 82 14.05 12.03 4.20
C GLY A 82 12.67 12.66 3.96
N PHE A 83 12.60 13.96 3.67
CA PHE A 83 11.31 14.61 3.40
C PHE A 83 10.76 14.30 2.00
N THR A 84 11.60 14.00 1.00
CA THR A 84 11.13 13.66 -0.36
C THR A 84 10.52 12.27 -0.43
N GLN A 85 10.88 11.37 0.49
CA GLN A 85 10.32 10.02 0.55
C GLN A 85 8.79 10.03 0.72
N ILE A 86 8.24 11.03 1.42
CA ILE A 86 6.80 11.20 1.59
C ILE A 86 6.13 11.45 0.23
N PHE A 87 6.71 12.34 -0.58
CA PHE A 87 6.16 12.64 -1.90
C PHE A 87 6.31 11.47 -2.87
N GLU A 88 7.46 10.80 -2.86
CA GLU A 88 7.74 9.65 -3.70
C GLU A 88 6.77 8.49 -3.40
N THR A 89 6.56 8.20 -2.11
CA THR A 89 5.60 7.18 -1.67
C THR A 89 4.17 7.59 -2.00
N SER A 90 3.81 8.86 -1.81
CA SER A 90 2.47 9.37 -2.14
C SER A 90 2.21 9.27 -3.64
N LEU A 91 3.18 9.65 -4.47
CA LEU A 91 3.09 9.51 -5.93
C LEU A 91 2.90 8.06 -6.36
N PHE A 92 3.63 7.13 -5.73
CA PHE A 92 3.43 5.71 -5.98
C PHE A 92 1.97 5.28 -5.75
N PHE A 93 1.37 5.67 -4.61
CA PHE A 93 -0.02 5.33 -4.32
C PHE A 93 -1.02 6.00 -5.26
N GLN A 94 -0.74 7.23 -5.71
CA GLN A 94 -1.57 7.93 -6.71
C GLN A 94 -1.52 7.20 -8.05
N VAL A 95 -0.33 6.86 -8.54
CA VAL A 95 -0.14 6.12 -9.79
C VAL A 95 -0.79 4.73 -9.71
N LEU A 96 -0.57 4.01 -8.61
CA LEU A 96 -1.19 2.70 -8.38
C LEU A 96 -2.72 2.80 -8.41
N SER A 97 -3.28 3.86 -7.82
CA SER A 97 -4.72 4.08 -7.78
C SER A 97 -5.28 4.41 -9.17
N ALA A 98 -4.60 5.25 -9.94
CA ALA A 98 -5.01 5.63 -11.30
C ALA A 98 -4.93 4.44 -12.26
N LEU A 99 -3.78 3.78 -12.35
CA LEU A 99 -3.59 2.63 -13.24
C LEU A 99 -4.45 1.43 -12.83
N GLY A 100 -4.62 1.22 -11.52
CA GLY A 100 -5.46 0.13 -11.02
C GLY A 100 -6.94 0.34 -11.32
N SER A 101 -7.44 1.58 -11.29
CA SER A 101 -8.82 1.88 -11.69
C SER A 101 -9.02 1.72 -13.19
N GLU A 102 -8.09 2.18 -14.01
CA GLU A 102 -8.10 1.97 -15.45
C GLU A 102 -8.11 0.46 -15.79
N PHE A 103 -7.21 -0.30 -15.17
CA PHE A 103 -7.14 -1.75 -15.35
C PHE A 103 -8.44 -2.47 -14.98
N LYS A 104 -9.15 -1.98 -13.95
CA LYS A 104 -10.46 -2.51 -13.55
C LYS A 104 -11.63 -1.96 -14.38
N GLY A 105 -11.39 -1.04 -15.31
CA GLY A 105 -12.42 -0.40 -16.11
C GLY A 105 -13.29 0.57 -15.30
N PHE A 106 -12.78 1.12 -14.22
CA PHE A 106 -13.49 2.12 -13.41
C PHE A 106 -13.21 3.53 -13.94
N ASP A 107 -14.26 4.33 -14.01
CA ASP A 107 -14.18 5.76 -14.29
C ASP A 107 -13.95 6.50 -12.98
N VAL A 108 -12.75 7.04 -12.78
CA VAL A 108 -12.37 7.74 -11.53
C VAL A 108 -13.13 9.05 -11.32
N ASP A 109 -13.67 9.62 -12.41
CA ASP A 109 -14.42 10.88 -12.36
C ASP A 109 -15.90 10.67 -12.00
N LYS A 110 -16.32 9.41 -11.88
CA LYS A 110 -17.69 9.05 -11.50
C LYS A 110 -17.74 8.26 -10.20
N PRO A 111 -18.59 8.68 -9.26
CA PRO A 111 -18.77 7.90 -8.05
C PRO A 111 -19.42 6.55 -8.36
N LYS A 112 -18.98 5.50 -7.65
CA LYS A 112 -19.54 4.14 -7.80
C LYS A 112 -21.06 4.09 -7.63
N PHE A 113 -21.59 4.89 -6.72
CA PHE A 113 -23.02 5.01 -6.42
C PHE A 113 -23.42 6.47 -6.65
N ALA A 114 -23.94 6.78 -7.84
CA ALA A 114 -24.26 8.14 -8.24
C ALA A 114 -25.34 8.83 -7.37
N ASP A 115 -26.21 8.03 -6.75
CA ASP A 115 -27.31 8.51 -5.91
C ASP A 115 -26.94 8.63 -4.41
N PHE A 116 -25.75 8.15 -4.01
CA PHE A 116 -25.37 8.14 -2.59
C PHE A 116 -25.36 9.53 -1.98
N TYR A 117 -24.70 10.49 -2.63
CA TYR A 117 -24.55 11.84 -2.10
C TYR A 117 -25.89 12.59 -2.00
N SER A 118 -26.78 12.40 -2.97
CA SER A 118 -28.11 13.00 -2.93
C SER A 118 -28.99 12.40 -1.83
N ARG A 119 -28.88 11.09 -1.59
CA ARG A 119 -29.63 10.42 -0.51
C ARG A 119 -29.10 10.77 0.88
N MET A 120 -27.80 11.03 1.01
CA MET A 120 -27.17 11.40 2.28
C MET A 120 -27.22 12.91 2.53
N GLU A 121 -27.82 13.70 1.64
CA GLU A 121 -27.88 15.17 1.72
C GLU A 121 -26.49 15.81 1.90
N THR A 122 -25.45 15.15 1.42
CA THR A 122 -24.09 15.64 1.47
C THR A 122 -23.71 16.30 0.15
N LYS A 123 -22.93 17.40 0.23
CA LYS A 123 -22.38 18.03 -0.98
C LYS A 123 -21.08 17.34 -1.36
N LEU A 124 -20.87 17.17 -2.65
CA LEU A 124 -19.57 16.86 -3.25
C LEU A 124 -18.64 18.05 -3.12
#